data_a2c4242ad93039e2a712b2436b835f1a
#
_entry.id   a2c4242ad93039e2a712b2436b835f1a
#
_cell.length_a   1.000
_cell.length_b   1.000
_cell.length_c   1.000
_cell.angle_alpha   90.00
_cell.angle_beta   90.00
_cell.angle_gamma   90.00
#
_symmetry.space_group_name_H-M   'P 1'
#
loop_
_entity.id
_entity.type
_entity.pdbx_description
1 polymer ?
#
loop_
_entity_poly.entity_id
_entity_poly.type
_entity_poly.pdbx_seq_one_letter_code
_entity_poly.pdbx_strand_id
1 'polypeptide(L)'
;MPEGRTFHPNDLVASATAAFIAAGVPADDASLVADALVAADRRGIYSHGLLRLPLYIAALDAGGMNRTPTLRWHHEHGAVATLDADSAMGQVGMAAAVDRVIELARANGIGAVAVEHSTHYGAGNYWSDRITAAGMIGIVTSTTGPVVAPPGGSRAVLGTNPLTIGAPSAGDHALTADLATSAGAFGKVLAAR
;
A
#
# COMPACT_ATOMS: atom_id res chain seq x y z
N MET A 1 9.77 -28.37 -4.88
CA MET A 1 8.95 -27.24 -5.35
C MET A 1 8.90 -27.34 -6.86
N PRO A 2 7.74 -27.20 -7.56
CA PRO A 2 7.77 -27.15 -9.00
C PRO A 2 8.68 -26.00 -9.43
N GLU A 3 9.48 -26.21 -10.47
CA GLU A 3 10.33 -25.15 -11.03
C GLU A 3 9.44 -23.95 -11.37
N GLY A 4 9.59 -22.86 -10.60
CA GLY A 4 8.82 -21.64 -10.79
C GLY A 4 9.19 -21.00 -12.13
N ARG A 5 8.19 -20.65 -12.94
CA ARG A 5 8.41 -19.85 -14.14
C ARG A 5 8.86 -18.45 -13.72
N THR A 6 9.91 -17.96 -14.34
CA THR A 6 10.38 -16.57 -14.17
C THR A 6 9.80 -15.69 -15.29
N PHE A 7 9.45 -14.46 -14.95
CA PHE A 7 8.90 -13.47 -15.88
C PHE A 7 9.69 -12.17 -15.75
N HIS A 8 9.75 -11.39 -16.81
CA HIS A 8 10.32 -10.06 -16.72
C HIS A 8 9.37 -9.13 -15.94
N PRO A 9 9.86 -8.32 -14.98
CA PRO A 9 8.98 -7.45 -14.16
C PRO A 9 8.08 -6.52 -14.99
N ASN A 10 8.61 -5.95 -16.08
CA ASN A 10 7.83 -5.05 -16.95
C ASN A 10 6.66 -5.77 -17.63
N ASP A 11 6.81 -7.05 -17.99
CA ASP A 11 5.73 -7.83 -18.59
C ASP A 11 4.61 -8.10 -17.57
N LEU A 12 5.00 -8.31 -16.30
CA LEU A 12 4.05 -8.49 -15.20
C LEU A 12 3.29 -7.18 -14.91
N VAL A 13 3.99 -6.03 -14.87
CA VAL A 13 3.34 -4.72 -14.74
C VAL A 13 2.36 -4.48 -15.88
N ALA A 14 2.78 -4.70 -17.14
CA ALA A 14 1.93 -4.50 -18.31
C ALA A 14 0.68 -5.39 -18.25
N SER A 15 0.85 -6.67 -17.90
CA SER A 15 -0.26 -7.63 -17.79
C SER A 15 -1.24 -7.27 -16.68
N ALA A 16 -0.74 -6.89 -15.52
CA ALA A 16 -1.57 -6.47 -14.39
C ALA A 16 -2.30 -5.14 -14.67
N THR A 17 -1.61 -4.18 -15.30
CA THR A 17 -2.21 -2.92 -15.76
C THR A 17 -3.38 -3.19 -16.71
N ALA A 18 -3.16 -4.04 -17.72
CA ALA A 18 -4.22 -4.42 -18.66
C ALA A 18 -5.43 -5.06 -17.96
N ALA A 19 -5.19 -5.91 -16.95
CA ALA A 19 -6.27 -6.52 -16.18
C ALA A 19 -7.09 -5.48 -15.38
N PHE A 20 -6.44 -4.49 -14.74
CA PHE A 20 -7.13 -3.43 -14.03
C PHE A 20 -7.89 -2.49 -14.99
N ILE A 21 -7.32 -2.16 -16.15
CA ILE A 21 -8.02 -1.37 -17.19
C ILE A 21 -9.27 -2.13 -17.66
N ALA A 22 -9.15 -3.43 -17.91
CA ALA A 22 -10.30 -4.26 -18.28
C ALA A 22 -11.39 -4.31 -17.19
N ALA A 23 -10.99 -4.15 -15.91
CA ALA A 23 -11.93 -4.00 -14.79
C ALA A 23 -12.47 -2.56 -14.63
N GLY A 24 -12.16 -1.63 -15.54
CA GLY A 24 -12.68 -0.27 -15.58
C GLY A 24 -11.90 0.74 -14.73
N VAL A 25 -10.67 0.42 -14.31
CA VAL A 25 -9.79 1.37 -13.60
C VAL A 25 -9.09 2.28 -14.63
N PRO A 26 -8.95 3.59 -14.37
CA PRO A 26 -8.19 4.51 -15.22
C PRO A 26 -6.75 4.05 -15.42
N ALA A 27 -6.16 4.32 -16.59
CA ALA A 27 -4.87 3.77 -16.99
C ALA A 27 -3.73 4.12 -16.03
N ASP A 28 -3.68 5.36 -15.54
CA ASP A 28 -2.65 5.82 -14.62
C ASP A 28 -2.76 5.12 -13.25
N ASP A 29 -3.97 5.00 -12.72
CA ASP A 29 -4.23 4.29 -11.47
C ASP A 29 -3.96 2.79 -11.60
N ALA A 30 -4.35 2.18 -12.72
CA ALA A 30 -4.08 0.79 -13.03
C ALA A 30 -2.57 0.50 -13.08
N SER A 31 -1.80 1.39 -13.73
CA SER A 31 -0.34 1.27 -13.81
C SER A 31 0.32 1.41 -12.44
N LEU A 32 -0.10 2.38 -11.64
CA LEU A 32 0.40 2.60 -10.28
C LEU A 32 0.16 1.36 -9.39
N VAL A 33 -1.07 0.82 -9.41
CA VAL A 33 -1.40 -0.36 -8.61
C VAL A 33 -0.60 -1.58 -9.06
N ALA A 34 -0.47 -1.80 -10.37
CA ALA A 34 0.30 -2.89 -10.93
C ALA A 34 1.78 -2.81 -10.54
N ASP A 35 2.39 -1.60 -10.62
CA ASP A 35 3.77 -1.38 -10.23
C ASP A 35 3.99 -1.67 -8.74
N ALA A 36 3.11 -1.20 -7.86
CA ALA A 36 3.19 -1.46 -6.42
C ALA A 36 3.10 -2.97 -6.10
N LEU A 37 2.25 -3.73 -6.79
CA LEU A 37 2.14 -5.18 -6.60
C LEU A 37 3.40 -5.91 -7.09
N VAL A 38 3.90 -5.58 -8.26
CA VAL A 38 5.13 -6.19 -8.81
C VAL A 38 6.37 -5.80 -7.98
N ALA A 39 6.42 -4.58 -7.46
CA ALA A 39 7.49 -4.16 -6.55
C ALA A 39 7.52 -5.00 -5.26
N ALA A 40 6.36 -5.37 -4.71
CA ALA A 40 6.27 -6.28 -3.57
C ALA A 40 6.78 -7.69 -3.93
N ASP A 41 6.41 -8.23 -5.09
CA ASP A 41 6.91 -9.54 -5.56
C ASP A 41 8.43 -9.55 -5.77
N ARG A 42 8.99 -8.48 -6.35
CA ARG A 42 10.45 -8.32 -6.52
C ARG A 42 11.22 -8.33 -5.21
N ARG A 43 10.58 -7.98 -4.10
CA ARG A 43 11.14 -8.01 -2.74
C ARG A 43 10.84 -9.31 -1.99
N GLY A 44 10.21 -10.29 -2.64
CA GLY A 44 9.80 -11.55 -2.00
C GLY A 44 8.61 -11.39 -1.05
N ILE A 45 7.87 -10.27 -1.13
CA ILE A 45 6.69 -9.99 -0.30
C ILE A 45 5.44 -10.45 -1.06
N TYR A 46 5.40 -11.68 -1.48
CA TYR A 46 4.35 -12.26 -2.32
C TYR A 46 2.93 -12.10 -1.74
N SER A 47 2.81 -12.02 -0.41
CA SER A 47 1.53 -11.77 0.27
C SER A 47 0.89 -10.41 -0.08
N HIS A 48 1.67 -9.47 -0.61
CA HIS A 48 1.26 -8.12 -1.02
C HIS A 48 1.53 -7.84 -2.50
N GLY A 49 1.96 -8.88 -3.24
CA GLY A 49 2.23 -8.85 -4.66
C GLY A 49 1.03 -9.19 -5.53
N LEU A 50 1.28 -9.74 -6.71
CA LEU A 50 0.27 -10.11 -7.72
C LEU A 50 -0.75 -11.15 -7.24
N LEU A 51 -0.47 -11.86 -6.16
CA LEU A 51 -1.46 -12.67 -5.45
C LEU A 51 -2.73 -11.85 -5.08
N ARG A 52 -2.60 -10.53 -4.92
CA ARG A 52 -3.71 -9.62 -4.60
C ARG A 52 -4.56 -9.21 -5.80
N LEU A 53 -4.06 -9.35 -7.03
CA LEU A 53 -4.76 -8.89 -8.22
C LEU A 53 -6.17 -9.47 -8.36
N PRO A 54 -6.40 -10.79 -8.25
CA PRO A 54 -7.75 -11.35 -8.33
C PRO A 54 -8.68 -10.83 -7.22
N LEU A 55 -8.14 -10.61 -6.02
CA LEU A 55 -8.91 -10.11 -4.88
C LEU A 55 -9.31 -8.64 -5.09
N TYR A 56 -8.45 -7.83 -5.69
CA TYR A 56 -8.76 -6.44 -6.00
C TYR A 56 -9.82 -6.34 -7.09
N ILE A 57 -9.71 -7.16 -8.16
CA ILE A 57 -10.73 -7.20 -9.21
C ILE A 57 -12.09 -7.62 -8.62
N ALA A 58 -12.12 -8.65 -7.79
CA ALA A 58 -13.35 -9.07 -7.13
C ALA A 58 -13.94 -7.97 -6.22
N ALA A 59 -13.09 -7.20 -5.52
CA ALA A 59 -13.54 -6.08 -4.70
C ALA A 59 -14.10 -4.92 -5.56
N LEU A 60 -13.48 -4.63 -6.70
CA LEU A 60 -13.98 -3.66 -7.68
C LEU A 60 -15.36 -4.09 -8.22
N ASP A 61 -15.53 -5.36 -8.57
CA ASP A 61 -16.79 -5.89 -9.10
C ASP A 61 -17.91 -5.91 -8.05
N ALA A 62 -17.55 -6.16 -6.80
CA ALA A 62 -18.48 -6.11 -5.67
C ALA A 62 -18.81 -4.67 -5.19
N GLY A 63 -18.18 -3.63 -5.75
CA GLY A 63 -18.36 -2.24 -5.32
C GLY A 63 -17.67 -1.90 -3.99
N GLY A 64 -16.76 -2.77 -3.51
CA GLY A 64 -15.95 -2.53 -2.31
C GLY A 64 -14.75 -1.61 -2.56
N MET A 65 -14.44 -1.33 -3.82
CA MET A 65 -13.46 -0.34 -4.27
C MET A 65 -14.06 0.51 -5.38
N ASN A 66 -13.80 1.82 -5.33
CA ASN A 66 -14.23 2.76 -6.36
C ASN A 66 -13.21 2.75 -7.52
N ARG A 67 -13.69 2.52 -8.73
CA ARG A 67 -12.86 2.48 -9.95
C ARG A 67 -12.35 3.86 -10.35
N THR A 68 -13.16 4.90 -10.11
CA THR A 68 -12.90 6.29 -10.53
C THR A 68 -13.10 7.23 -9.34
N PRO A 69 -12.26 7.13 -8.31
CA PRO A 69 -12.44 7.90 -7.07
C PRO A 69 -12.24 9.40 -7.30
N THR A 70 -12.94 10.19 -6.50
CA THR A 70 -12.72 11.63 -6.40
C THR A 70 -12.05 11.92 -5.07
N LEU A 71 -10.73 12.06 -5.09
CA LEU A 71 -9.94 12.38 -3.88
C LEU A 71 -10.27 13.79 -3.40
N ARG A 72 -10.52 13.96 -2.08
CA ARG A 72 -10.85 15.25 -1.47
C ARG A 72 -9.98 15.51 -0.25
N TRP A 73 -9.27 16.63 -0.28
CA TRP A 73 -8.51 17.11 0.87
C TRP A 73 -9.42 17.89 1.80
N HIS A 74 -9.27 17.64 3.09
CA HIS A 74 -9.94 18.42 4.14
C HIS A 74 -9.08 18.48 5.41
N HIS A 75 -9.46 19.35 6.37
CA HIS A 75 -8.70 19.57 7.59
C HIS A 75 -7.22 19.88 7.38
N GLU A 76 -6.91 20.66 6.33
CA GLU A 76 -5.54 21.10 6.09
C GLU A 76 -5.16 22.21 7.07
N HIS A 77 -4.17 21.96 7.93
CA HIS A 77 -3.68 22.95 8.90
C HIS A 77 -2.18 22.76 9.18
N GLY A 78 -1.38 23.74 8.76
CA GLY A 78 0.08 23.70 8.95
C GLY A 78 0.71 22.44 8.34
N ALA A 79 1.25 21.58 9.19
CA ALA A 79 1.95 20.37 8.79
C ALA A 79 1.04 19.13 8.63
N VAL A 80 -0.27 19.25 8.80
CA VAL A 80 -1.21 18.12 8.79
C VAL A 80 -2.30 18.31 7.76
N ALA A 81 -2.72 17.20 7.14
CA ALA A 81 -3.86 17.14 6.23
C ALA A 81 -4.61 15.81 6.36
N THR A 82 -5.86 15.80 5.96
CA THR A 82 -6.68 14.58 5.83
C THR A 82 -7.14 14.45 4.40
N LEU A 83 -7.03 13.24 3.85
CA LEU A 83 -7.50 12.86 2.53
C LEU A 83 -8.67 11.90 2.66
N ASP A 84 -9.83 12.26 2.14
CA ASP A 84 -10.90 11.33 1.81
C ASP A 84 -10.57 10.68 0.46
N ALA A 85 -10.32 9.39 0.49
CA ALA A 85 -9.92 8.62 -0.69
C ALA A 85 -11.13 8.04 -1.46
N ASP A 86 -12.37 8.33 -1.08
CA ASP A 86 -13.59 7.93 -1.80
C ASP A 86 -13.63 6.43 -2.15
N SER A 87 -13.20 5.59 -1.21
CA SER A 87 -13.08 4.12 -1.40
C SER A 87 -12.15 3.71 -2.54
N ALA A 88 -11.19 4.54 -2.91
CA ALA A 88 -10.16 4.23 -3.91
C ALA A 88 -9.45 2.91 -3.61
N MET A 89 -8.85 2.31 -4.64
CA MET A 89 -7.76 1.36 -4.42
C MET A 89 -6.69 2.03 -3.56
N GLY A 90 -6.27 1.38 -2.48
CA GLY A 90 -5.44 2.00 -1.46
C GLY A 90 -4.15 2.62 -1.98
N GLN A 91 -3.61 2.09 -3.08
CA GLN A 91 -2.42 2.63 -3.74
C GLN A 91 -2.67 4.04 -4.30
N VAL A 92 -3.86 4.31 -4.83
CA VAL A 92 -4.23 5.62 -5.39
C VAL A 92 -4.27 6.68 -4.28
N GLY A 93 -4.96 6.39 -3.17
CA GLY A 93 -4.99 7.28 -2.01
C GLY A 93 -3.60 7.50 -1.39
N MET A 94 -2.80 6.43 -1.29
CA MET A 94 -1.44 6.52 -0.73
C MET A 94 -0.48 7.32 -1.62
N ALA A 95 -0.60 7.25 -2.95
CA ALA A 95 0.22 8.06 -3.84
C ALA A 95 -0.01 9.56 -3.57
N ALA A 96 -1.27 9.98 -3.55
CA ALA A 96 -1.63 11.36 -3.24
C ALA A 96 -1.17 11.77 -1.82
N ALA A 97 -1.34 10.90 -0.83
CA ALA A 97 -0.93 11.16 0.54
C ALA A 97 0.60 11.31 0.68
N VAL A 98 1.37 10.46 -0.01
CA VAL A 98 2.84 10.53 0.00
C VAL A 98 3.34 11.81 -0.67
N ASP A 99 2.77 12.19 -1.80
CA ASP A 99 3.16 13.43 -2.47
C ASP A 99 2.87 14.64 -1.56
N ARG A 100 1.69 14.68 -0.95
CA ARG A 100 1.30 15.75 -0.03
C ARG A 100 2.13 15.80 1.24
N VAL A 101 2.42 14.66 1.89
CA VAL A 101 3.22 14.65 3.12
C VAL A 101 4.65 15.14 2.88
N ILE A 102 5.23 14.85 1.71
CA ILE A 102 6.54 15.36 1.31
C ILE A 102 6.51 16.90 1.16
N GLU A 103 5.47 17.45 0.54
CA GLU A 103 5.28 18.91 0.42
C GLU A 103 5.16 19.56 1.79
N LEU A 104 4.31 19.01 2.66
CA LEU A 104 4.11 19.52 4.03
C LEU A 104 5.41 19.47 4.84
N ALA A 105 6.16 18.38 4.74
CA ALA A 105 7.42 18.24 5.45
C ALA A 105 8.49 19.21 4.94
N ARG A 106 8.54 19.49 3.64
CA ARG A 106 9.44 20.51 3.08
C ARG A 106 9.12 21.91 3.59
N ALA A 107 7.85 22.23 3.71
CA ALA A 107 7.39 23.54 4.15
C ALA A 107 7.52 23.76 5.67
N ASN A 108 7.34 22.70 6.48
CA ASN A 108 7.18 22.84 7.92
C ASN A 108 8.25 22.07 8.73
N GLY A 109 9.17 21.32 8.09
CA GLY A 109 10.14 20.45 8.77
C GLY A 109 9.57 19.09 9.17
N ILE A 110 8.26 18.94 9.21
CA ILE A 110 7.50 17.71 9.45
C ILE A 110 6.20 17.75 8.65
N GLY A 111 5.67 16.60 8.29
CA GLY A 111 4.35 16.48 7.66
C GLY A 111 3.63 15.24 8.17
N ALA A 112 2.31 15.30 8.25
CA ALA A 112 1.46 14.14 8.52
C ALA A 112 0.20 14.21 7.67
N VAL A 113 -0.17 13.04 7.08
CA VAL A 113 -1.39 12.89 6.30
C VAL A 113 -2.16 11.69 6.83
N ALA A 114 -3.41 11.89 7.21
CA ALA A 114 -4.37 10.83 7.46
C ALA A 114 -5.15 10.54 6.18
N VAL A 115 -5.35 9.26 5.87
CA VAL A 115 -6.19 8.83 4.73
C VAL A 115 -7.38 8.07 5.27
N GLU A 116 -8.57 8.53 4.96
CA GLU A 116 -9.82 7.89 5.33
C GLU A 116 -10.57 7.37 4.08
N HIS A 117 -11.57 6.52 4.28
CA HIS A 117 -12.31 5.86 3.20
C HIS A 117 -11.38 5.25 2.14
N SER A 118 -10.33 4.56 2.60
CA SER A 118 -9.34 3.91 1.76
C SER A 118 -9.43 2.39 1.88
N THR A 119 -8.74 1.69 0.99
CA THR A 119 -8.70 0.23 0.98
C THR A 119 -7.26 -0.27 1.16
N HIS A 120 -6.98 -1.53 0.86
CA HIS A 120 -5.64 -2.10 1.02
C HIS A 120 -4.63 -1.43 0.09
N TYR A 121 -3.53 -0.89 0.67
CA TYR A 121 -2.53 -0.09 -0.05
C TYR A 121 -1.26 -0.85 -0.47
N GLY A 122 -1.25 -2.19 -0.28
CA GLY A 122 -0.08 -3.02 -0.60
C GLY A 122 0.97 -3.05 0.51
N ALA A 123 2.24 -3.16 0.14
CA ALA A 123 3.37 -3.21 1.06
C ALA A 123 3.79 -1.80 1.49
N GLY A 124 4.02 -1.60 2.79
CA GLY A 124 4.35 -0.29 3.35
C GLY A 124 5.69 0.26 2.86
N ASN A 125 6.65 -0.65 2.60
CA ASN A 125 7.98 -0.27 2.11
C ASN A 125 7.95 0.43 0.75
N TYR A 126 6.99 0.15 -0.13
CA TYR A 126 6.83 0.84 -1.41
C TYR A 126 6.62 2.36 -1.20
N TRP A 127 5.87 2.71 -0.17
CA TRP A 127 5.54 4.10 0.16
C TRP A 127 6.65 4.79 0.94
N SER A 128 7.25 4.10 1.93
CA SER A 128 8.38 4.66 2.66
C SER A 128 9.59 4.93 1.76
N ASP A 129 9.81 4.12 0.72
CA ASP A 129 10.88 4.35 -0.25
C ASP A 129 10.67 5.64 -1.06
N ARG A 130 9.44 5.98 -1.43
CA ARG A 130 9.15 7.26 -2.10
C ARG A 130 9.47 8.45 -1.19
N ILE A 131 9.17 8.33 0.11
CA ILE A 131 9.50 9.37 1.11
C ILE A 131 11.00 9.47 1.30
N THR A 132 11.70 8.35 1.43
CA THR A 132 13.18 8.34 1.61
C THR A 132 13.91 8.81 0.36
N ALA A 133 13.39 8.56 -0.84
CA ALA A 133 13.92 9.11 -2.08
C ALA A 133 13.83 10.65 -2.14
N ALA A 134 12.89 11.24 -1.39
CA ALA A 134 12.81 12.69 -1.19
C ALA A 134 13.76 13.22 -0.10
N GLY A 135 14.62 12.37 0.47
CA GLY A 135 15.60 12.71 1.52
C GLY A 135 15.02 12.78 2.93
N MET A 136 13.86 12.18 3.17
CA MET A 136 13.12 12.29 4.44
C MET A 136 13.00 10.93 5.14
N ILE A 137 12.85 10.93 6.46
CA ILE A 137 12.41 9.77 7.21
C ILE A 137 10.91 9.63 7.03
N GLY A 138 10.46 8.44 6.59
CA GLY A 138 9.04 8.13 6.38
C GLY A 138 8.52 7.13 7.40
N ILE A 139 7.34 7.41 7.97
CA ILE A 139 6.60 6.47 8.80
C ILE A 139 5.25 6.25 8.11
N VAL A 140 4.97 4.99 7.79
CA VAL A 140 3.71 4.56 7.16
C VAL A 140 3.04 3.56 8.07
N THR A 141 1.77 3.80 8.39
CA THR A 141 1.00 2.90 9.26
C THR A 141 -0.46 2.84 8.81
N SER A 142 -1.16 1.81 9.25
CA SER A 142 -2.59 1.65 8.98
C SER A 142 -3.26 0.82 10.07
N THR A 143 -4.55 0.98 10.19
CA THR A 143 -5.43 0.02 10.89
C THR A 143 -5.97 -0.99 9.89
N THR A 144 -6.18 -2.23 10.33
CA THR A 144 -6.77 -3.29 9.50
C THR A 144 -7.95 -3.93 10.22
N GLY A 145 -8.79 -4.63 9.47
CA GLY A 145 -9.93 -5.36 10.05
C GLY A 145 -9.50 -6.40 11.10
N PRO A 146 -10.42 -6.83 11.98
CA PRO A 146 -10.14 -7.71 13.09
C PRO A 146 -9.86 -9.15 12.62
N VAL A 147 -8.59 -9.53 12.57
CA VAL A 147 -8.10 -10.87 12.14
C VAL A 147 -7.16 -11.51 13.16
N VAL A 148 -6.87 -10.82 14.27
CA VAL A 148 -5.91 -11.27 15.31
C VAL A 148 -6.63 -11.32 16.66
N ALA A 149 -6.47 -12.42 17.39
CA ALA A 149 -6.88 -12.51 18.78
C ALA A 149 -5.84 -11.86 19.70
N PRO A 150 -6.23 -11.14 20.76
CA PRO A 150 -5.29 -10.63 21.75
C PRO A 150 -4.64 -11.79 22.52
N PRO A 151 -3.48 -11.57 23.17
CA PRO A 151 -2.87 -12.58 24.04
C PRO A 151 -3.85 -13.12 25.08
N GLY A 152 -4.00 -14.44 25.14
CA GLY A 152 -4.94 -15.12 26.03
C GLY A 152 -6.40 -15.12 25.54
N GLY A 153 -6.70 -14.45 24.43
CA GLY A 153 -8.03 -14.41 23.82
C GLY A 153 -8.21 -15.45 22.71
N SER A 154 -9.48 -15.78 22.41
CA SER A 154 -9.84 -16.73 21.33
C SER A 154 -10.61 -16.07 20.19
N ARG A 155 -10.97 -14.78 20.30
CA ARG A 155 -11.75 -14.05 19.31
C ARG A 155 -10.89 -12.99 18.60
N ALA A 156 -10.96 -12.96 17.28
CA ALA A 156 -10.29 -11.93 16.49
C ALA A 156 -10.96 -10.57 16.73
N VAL A 157 -10.24 -9.63 17.35
CA VAL A 157 -10.70 -8.25 17.65
C VAL A 157 -9.64 -7.20 17.31
N LEU A 158 -8.42 -7.62 16.99
CA LEU A 158 -7.31 -6.73 16.58
C LEU A 158 -6.98 -6.91 15.11
N GLY A 159 -6.50 -5.85 14.48
CA GLY A 159 -5.90 -5.91 13.15
C GLY A 159 -4.41 -6.30 13.19
N THR A 160 -3.84 -6.57 12.01
CA THR A 160 -2.38 -6.76 11.85
C THR A 160 -1.61 -5.45 11.94
N ASN A 161 -2.27 -4.32 11.74
CA ASN A 161 -1.84 -2.94 11.93
C ASN A 161 -0.37 -2.73 11.56
N PRO A 162 -0.04 -2.67 10.26
CA PRO A 162 1.35 -2.56 9.82
C PRO A 162 2.00 -1.25 10.26
N LEU A 163 3.30 -1.32 10.52
CA LEU A 163 4.16 -0.18 10.77
C LEU A 163 5.40 -0.31 9.88
N THR A 164 5.61 0.69 9.05
CA THR A 164 6.80 0.78 8.21
C THR A 164 7.57 2.04 8.57
N ILE A 165 8.88 1.93 8.74
CA ILE A 165 9.77 3.06 8.96
C ILE A 165 10.87 2.97 7.91
N GLY A 166 11.05 4.05 7.14
CA GLY A 166 12.11 4.19 6.16
C GLY A 166 12.99 5.40 6.50
N ALA A 167 14.29 5.26 6.32
CA ALA A 167 15.25 6.35 6.47
C ALA A 167 16.24 6.35 5.30
N PRO A 168 16.64 7.55 4.78
CA PRO A 168 17.72 7.64 3.82
C PRO A 168 19.01 7.04 4.39
N SER A 169 19.82 6.44 3.53
CA SER A 169 21.16 5.96 3.88
C SER A 169 22.20 6.59 2.95
N ALA A 170 23.47 6.45 3.31
CA ALA A 170 24.57 6.88 2.44
C ALA A 170 24.83 5.92 1.27
N GLY A 171 24.17 4.76 1.25
CA GLY A 171 24.26 3.76 0.17
C GLY A 171 23.11 3.89 -0.85
N ASP A 172 23.10 2.96 -1.78
CA ASP A 172 22.11 2.94 -2.89
C ASP A 172 20.69 2.57 -2.45
N HIS A 173 20.51 2.11 -1.21
CA HIS A 173 19.21 1.66 -0.70
C HIS A 173 18.89 2.34 0.62
N ALA A 174 17.62 2.73 0.78
CA ALA A 174 17.12 3.20 2.06
C ALA A 174 17.14 2.08 3.13
N LEU A 175 17.29 2.48 4.39
CA LEU A 175 17.04 1.57 5.50
C LEU A 175 15.54 1.49 5.72
N THR A 176 14.95 0.28 5.65
CA THR A 176 13.51 0.10 5.80
C THR A 176 13.21 -1.05 6.75
N ALA A 177 12.38 -0.77 7.75
CA ALA A 177 11.71 -1.76 8.59
C ALA A 177 10.22 -1.75 8.25
N ASP A 178 9.70 -2.88 7.74
CA ASP A 178 8.29 -3.04 7.36
C ASP A 178 7.72 -4.27 8.07
N LEU A 179 6.87 -4.05 9.05
CA LEU A 179 6.40 -5.09 9.97
C LEU A 179 4.88 -5.03 10.16
N ALA A 180 4.29 -6.19 10.42
CA ALA A 180 2.99 -6.27 11.09
C ALA A 180 3.21 -6.16 12.61
N THR A 181 2.29 -5.54 13.35
CA THR A 181 2.32 -5.56 14.83
C THR A 181 1.83 -6.88 15.42
N SER A 182 1.40 -7.81 14.59
CA SER A 182 1.09 -9.21 14.91
C SER A 182 2.27 -10.13 14.56
N ALA A 183 2.18 -11.42 14.90
CA ALA A 183 3.21 -12.42 14.58
C ALA A 183 3.48 -12.58 13.07
N GLY A 184 2.57 -12.14 12.21
CA GLY A 184 2.75 -12.14 10.76
C GLY A 184 1.57 -11.54 10.00
N ALA A 185 1.78 -11.20 8.73
CA ALA A 185 0.73 -10.71 7.87
C ALA A 185 -0.25 -11.83 7.47
N PHE A 186 -1.56 -11.56 7.49
CA PHE A 186 -2.60 -12.51 7.09
C PHE A 186 -2.40 -13.08 5.68
N GLY A 187 -1.85 -12.30 4.77
CA GLY A 187 -1.50 -12.75 3.41
C GLY A 187 -0.50 -13.91 3.37
N LYS A 188 0.33 -14.10 4.40
CA LYS A 188 1.21 -15.29 4.52
C LYS A 188 0.40 -16.58 4.74
N VAL A 189 -0.71 -16.48 5.46
CA VAL A 189 -1.64 -17.61 5.64
C VAL A 189 -2.33 -17.96 4.32
N LEU A 190 -2.71 -16.95 3.53
CA LEU A 190 -3.31 -17.16 2.20
C LEU A 190 -2.32 -17.76 1.21
N ALA A 191 -1.06 -17.35 1.26
CA ALA A 191 0.00 -17.87 0.37
C ALA A 191 0.45 -19.30 0.72
N ALA A 192 0.14 -19.80 1.91
CA ALA A 192 0.49 -21.15 2.37
C ALA A 192 -0.60 -22.22 2.07
N ARG A 193 -1.73 -21.82 1.50
CA ARG A 193 -2.83 -22.70 1.07
C ARG A 193 -2.70 -23.06 -0.40
#